data_841fbfffa49e98d2d6e446c02c7fe4a1
#
_entry.id   841fbfffa49e98d2d6e446c02c7fe4a1
#
_cell.length_a   1.000
_cell.length_b   1.000
_cell.length_c   1.000
_cell.angle_alpha   90.00
_cell.angle_beta   90.00
_cell.angle_gamma   90.00
#
_symmetry.space_group_name_H-M   'P 1'
#
loop_
_entity.id
_entity.type
_entity.pdbx_description
1 polymer ?
#
loop_
_entity_poly.entity_id
_entity_poly.type
_entity_poly.pdbx_seq_one_letter_code
_entity_poly.pdbx_strand_id
1 'polypeptide(L)'
;MKWKTKFIETMKRYKHAWVFLYALIYMPWFWFLEKHVTMNYHVVQTALDEEIPFIEYFIVPYMLWFVFIAATFLYFFVTDVQGFYKLAKISFAGMTIFLIICSVFPNGQDLRPVVFERDNIFVDAVRMLYRTDTCTNVFPSLHVFNTLCACIAIHKSCLLYTSPSPRD
;
A
#
# COMPACT_ATOMS: atom_id res chain seq x y z
N MET A 1 -5.41 27.06 30.61
CA MET A 1 -6.46 26.05 30.83
C MET A 1 -7.18 25.64 29.55
N LYS A 2 -7.61 26.55 28.67
CA LYS A 2 -8.30 26.26 27.38
C LYS A 2 -7.52 25.36 26.40
N TRP A 3 -6.18 25.39 26.39
CA TRP A 3 -5.36 24.57 25.49
C TRP A 3 -5.38 23.09 25.89
N LYS A 4 -5.33 22.77 27.16
CA LYS A 4 -5.42 21.37 27.64
C LYS A 4 -6.77 20.74 27.31
N THR A 5 -7.87 21.51 27.47
CA THR A 5 -9.22 21.02 27.13
C THR A 5 -9.35 20.71 25.64
N LYS A 6 -8.88 21.63 24.78
CA LYS A 6 -8.90 21.45 23.33
C LYS A 6 -8.04 20.25 22.88
N PHE A 7 -6.89 20.04 23.51
CA PHE A 7 -6.01 18.89 23.25
C PHE A 7 -6.70 17.57 23.61
N ILE A 8 -7.33 17.48 24.79
CA ILE A 8 -8.04 16.29 25.24
C ILE A 8 -9.23 15.97 24.34
N GLU A 9 -9.98 16.98 23.90
CA GLU A 9 -11.08 16.82 22.95
C GLU A 9 -10.60 16.30 21.59
N THR A 10 -9.49 16.84 21.09
CA THR A 10 -8.88 16.36 19.85
C THR A 10 -8.42 14.91 19.97
N MET A 11 -7.77 14.54 21.07
CA MET A 11 -7.35 13.15 21.31
C MET A 11 -8.55 12.20 21.40
N LYS A 12 -9.65 12.62 22.03
CA LYS A 12 -10.89 11.83 22.09
C LYS A 12 -11.51 11.64 20.69
N ARG A 13 -11.46 12.69 19.86
CA ARG A 13 -11.98 12.66 18.49
C ARG A 13 -11.21 11.67 17.60
N TYR A 14 -9.89 11.64 17.72
CA TYR A 14 -9.00 10.81 16.89
C TYR A 14 -8.45 9.58 17.64
N LYS A 15 -9.18 9.11 18.66
CA LYS A 15 -8.76 7.92 19.42
C LYS A 15 -8.51 6.68 18.55
N HIS A 16 -9.19 6.57 17.39
CA HIS A 16 -9.02 5.48 16.43
C HIS A 16 -7.65 5.49 15.73
N ALA A 17 -6.84 6.54 15.89
CA ALA A 17 -5.46 6.58 15.38
C ALA A 17 -4.57 5.46 15.96
N TRP A 18 -4.96 4.80 17.08
CA TRP A 18 -4.23 3.65 17.62
C TRP A 18 -4.03 2.52 16.62
N VAL A 19 -4.91 2.42 15.61
CA VAL A 19 -4.83 1.42 14.54
C VAL A 19 -3.51 1.53 13.77
N PHE A 20 -2.94 2.72 13.65
CA PHE A 20 -1.64 2.93 12.99
C PHE A 20 -0.45 2.35 13.77
N LEU A 21 -0.64 1.95 15.04
CA LEU A 21 0.39 1.21 15.79
C LEU A 21 0.74 -0.12 15.12
N TYR A 22 -0.13 -0.65 14.25
CA TYR A 22 0.16 -1.79 13.40
C TYR A 22 1.45 -1.59 12.58
N ALA A 23 1.75 -0.35 12.18
CA ALA A 23 2.98 -0.04 11.45
C ALA A 23 4.26 -0.39 12.24
N LEU A 24 4.22 -0.38 13.57
CA LEU A 24 5.34 -0.77 14.44
C LEU A 24 5.67 -2.27 14.35
N ILE A 25 4.72 -3.09 13.92
CA ILE A 25 4.91 -4.52 13.68
C ILE A 25 5.24 -4.75 12.20
N TYR A 26 4.45 -4.13 11.32
CA TYR A 26 4.57 -4.33 9.88
C TYR A 26 5.92 -3.86 9.32
N MET A 27 6.32 -2.62 9.63
CA MET A 27 7.53 -2.02 9.07
C MET A 27 8.83 -2.77 9.44
N PRO A 28 9.09 -3.14 10.71
CA PRO A 28 10.27 -3.92 11.05
C PRO A 28 10.28 -5.31 10.38
N TRP A 29 9.12 -5.98 10.31
CA TRP A 29 9.03 -7.30 9.67
C TRP A 29 9.26 -7.19 8.16
N PHE A 30 8.62 -6.24 7.48
CA PHE A 30 8.84 -5.97 6.06
C PHE A 30 10.31 -5.62 5.79
N TRP A 31 10.90 -4.70 6.56
CA TRP A 31 12.31 -4.34 6.44
C TRP A 31 13.25 -5.54 6.66
N PHE A 32 12.92 -6.42 7.61
CA PHE A 32 13.66 -7.64 7.82
C PHE A 32 13.66 -8.53 6.57
N LEU A 33 12.50 -8.74 5.95
CA LEU A 33 12.38 -9.52 4.71
C LEU A 33 13.18 -8.88 3.57
N GLU A 34 13.06 -7.58 3.38
CA GLU A 34 13.82 -6.84 2.36
C GLU A 34 15.34 -7.00 2.49
N LYS A 35 15.83 -7.10 3.72
CA LYS A 35 17.28 -7.26 3.97
C LYS A 35 17.77 -8.69 3.88
N HIS A 36 16.93 -9.67 4.16
CA HIS A 36 17.34 -11.09 4.25
C HIS A 36 17.01 -11.88 2.98
N VAL A 37 15.98 -11.49 2.23
CA VAL A 37 15.60 -12.14 0.97
C VAL A 37 16.31 -11.43 -0.18
N THR A 38 17.62 -11.72 -0.36
CA THR A 38 18.42 -11.05 -1.40
C THR A 38 19.00 -12.00 -2.44
N MET A 39 19.24 -13.28 -2.09
CA MET A 39 19.98 -14.22 -2.93
C MET A 39 19.23 -15.53 -3.20
N ASN A 40 18.39 -15.99 -2.27
CA ASN A 40 17.70 -17.27 -2.36
C ASN A 40 16.19 -17.04 -2.41
N TYR A 41 15.65 -16.72 -3.58
CA TYR A 41 14.21 -16.54 -3.79
C TYR A 41 13.74 -17.28 -5.04
N HIS A 42 12.46 -17.59 -5.07
CA HIS A 42 11.81 -18.15 -6.25
C HIS A 42 11.48 -17.05 -7.25
N VAL A 43 11.95 -17.17 -8.46
CA VAL A 43 11.62 -16.23 -9.52
C VAL A 43 10.16 -16.44 -9.94
N VAL A 44 9.34 -15.42 -9.78
CA VAL A 44 7.92 -15.40 -10.13
C VAL A 44 7.73 -14.50 -11.34
N GLN A 45 7.92 -15.07 -12.51
CA GLN A 45 7.72 -14.39 -13.79
C GLN A 45 7.17 -15.37 -14.82
N THR A 46 6.51 -14.85 -15.84
CA THR A 46 5.96 -15.59 -16.96
C THR A 46 6.63 -15.15 -18.25
N ALA A 47 6.54 -15.96 -19.30
CA ALA A 47 7.05 -15.58 -20.62
C ALA A 47 6.45 -14.26 -21.16
N LEU A 48 5.22 -13.92 -20.73
CA LEU A 48 4.57 -12.66 -21.11
C LEU A 48 5.25 -11.44 -20.46
N ASP A 49 5.84 -11.58 -19.29
CA ASP A 49 6.50 -10.47 -18.59
C ASP A 49 7.78 -10.05 -19.34
N GLU A 50 8.42 -10.97 -20.04
CA GLU A 50 9.63 -10.71 -20.85
C GLU A 50 9.31 -9.94 -22.13
N GLU A 51 8.08 -10.04 -22.64
CA GLU A 51 7.62 -9.31 -23.83
C GLU A 51 7.22 -7.86 -23.54
N ILE A 52 7.02 -7.50 -22.25
CA ILE A 52 6.61 -6.16 -21.87
C ILE A 52 7.81 -5.21 -21.89
N PRO A 53 7.82 -4.20 -22.77
CA PRO A 53 8.93 -3.26 -22.85
C PRO A 53 9.00 -2.40 -21.58
N PHE A 54 10.22 -2.04 -21.16
CA PHE A 54 10.40 -1.07 -20.11
C PHE A 54 9.96 0.33 -20.57
N ILE A 55 9.00 0.92 -19.83
CA ILE A 55 8.49 2.26 -20.09
C ILE A 55 8.58 3.07 -18.79
N GLU A 56 9.52 4.02 -18.75
CA GLU A 56 9.83 4.82 -17.56
C GLU A 56 8.66 5.66 -17.04
N TYR A 57 7.72 6.04 -17.91
CA TYR A 57 6.55 6.85 -17.52
C TYR A 57 5.61 6.16 -16.54
N PHE A 58 5.66 4.84 -16.43
CA PHE A 58 4.87 4.09 -15.45
C PHE A 58 5.26 4.38 -14.00
N ILE A 59 6.40 5.05 -13.75
CA ILE A 59 6.74 5.56 -12.42
C ILE A 59 5.68 6.56 -11.91
N VAL A 60 5.01 7.31 -12.79
CA VAL A 60 3.99 8.30 -12.40
C VAL A 60 2.76 7.63 -11.79
N PRO A 61 2.03 6.71 -12.49
CA PRO A 61 0.92 6.01 -11.87
C PRO A 61 1.34 5.18 -10.65
N TYR A 62 2.56 4.65 -10.62
CA TYR A 62 3.11 3.96 -9.45
C TYR A 62 3.19 4.90 -8.22
N MET A 63 3.72 6.12 -8.38
CA MET A 63 3.77 7.10 -7.29
C MET A 63 2.39 7.62 -6.91
N LEU A 64 1.49 7.81 -7.87
CA LEU A 64 0.11 8.22 -7.63
C LEU A 64 -0.68 7.18 -6.83
N TRP A 65 -0.31 5.91 -6.93
CA TRP A 65 -0.93 4.86 -6.12
C TRP A 65 -0.76 5.10 -4.61
N PHE A 66 0.42 5.51 -4.16
CA PHE A 66 0.64 5.85 -2.74
C PHE A 66 -0.25 7.01 -2.29
N VAL A 67 -0.38 8.04 -3.16
CA VAL A 67 -1.27 9.18 -2.88
C VAL A 67 -2.73 8.72 -2.80
N PHE A 68 -3.16 7.86 -3.72
CA PHE A 68 -4.52 7.31 -3.73
C PHE A 68 -4.84 6.53 -2.45
N ILE A 69 -3.96 5.62 -2.03
CA ILE A 69 -4.16 4.84 -0.80
C ILE A 69 -4.15 5.75 0.43
N ALA A 70 -3.18 6.67 0.52
CA ALA A 70 -3.09 7.62 1.64
C ALA A 70 -4.33 8.52 1.72
N ALA A 71 -4.80 9.06 0.60
CA ALA A 71 -5.99 9.88 0.52
C ALA A 71 -7.26 9.10 0.93
N THR A 72 -7.37 7.84 0.49
CA THR A 72 -8.49 6.97 0.87
C THR A 72 -8.52 6.71 2.38
N PHE A 73 -7.40 6.33 2.96
CA PHE A 73 -7.31 6.14 4.41
C PHE A 73 -7.60 7.42 5.18
N LEU A 74 -7.06 8.56 4.73
CA LEU A 74 -7.29 9.87 5.36
C LEU A 74 -8.76 10.29 5.27
N TYR A 75 -9.41 10.08 4.13
CA TYR A 75 -10.83 10.36 3.95
C TYR A 75 -11.67 9.61 4.99
N PHE A 76 -11.52 8.27 5.06
CA PHE A 76 -12.27 7.47 6.03
C PHE A 76 -11.91 7.80 7.47
N PHE A 77 -10.63 8.07 7.75
CA PHE A 77 -10.16 8.46 9.08
C PHE A 77 -10.86 9.71 9.62
N VAL A 78 -11.14 10.69 8.74
CA VAL A 78 -11.74 11.97 9.14
C VAL A 78 -13.26 11.92 9.08
N THR A 79 -13.85 11.23 8.09
CA THR A 79 -15.28 11.31 7.75
C THR A 79 -16.10 10.13 8.25
N ASP A 80 -15.54 8.91 8.23
CA ASP A 80 -16.25 7.68 8.60
C ASP A 80 -15.37 6.72 9.39
N VAL A 81 -15.45 6.82 10.71
CA VAL A 81 -14.66 5.98 11.63
C VAL A 81 -14.99 4.50 11.48
N GLN A 82 -16.23 4.12 11.17
CA GLN A 82 -16.60 2.72 10.99
C GLN A 82 -16.04 2.17 9.67
N GLY A 83 -16.13 2.95 8.59
CA GLY A 83 -15.51 2.66 7.32
C GLY A 83 -13.99 2.54 7.44
N PHE A 84 -13.35 3.44 8.19
CA PHE A 84 -11.93 3.38 8.49
C PHE A 84 -11.52 2.07 9.18
N TYR A 85 -12.24 1.63 10.22
CA TYR A 85 -11.95 0.36 10.88
C TYR A 85 -12.11 -0.85 9.95
N LYS A 86 -13.16 -0.84 9.10
CA LYS A 86 -13.37 -1.94 8.13
C LYS A 86 -12.26 -2.00 7.11
N LEU A 87 -11.91 -0.84 6.52
CA LEU A 87 -10.81 -0.73 5.55
C LEU A 87 -9.48 -1.15 6.18
N ALA A 88 -9.13 -0.60 7.34
CA ALA A 88 -7.89 -0.92 8.03
C ALA A 88 -7.80 -2.41 8.40
N LYS A 89 -8.88 -3.00 8.93
CA LYS A 89 -8.91 -4.42 9.29
C LYS A 89 -8.63 -5.34 8.10
N ILE A 90 -9.26 -5.08 6.96
CA ILE A 90 -9.08 -5.91 5.76
C ILE A 90 -7.68 -5.69 5.17
N SER A 91 -7.25 -4.43 5.02
CA SER A 91 -5.92 -4.10 4.48
C SER A 91 -4.80 -4.68 5.34
N PHE A 92 -4.87 -4.52 6.65
CA PHE A 92 -3.82 -5.01 7.56
C PHE A 92 -3.80 -6.53 7.67
N ALA A 93 -4.97 -7.18 7.59
CA ALA A 93 -5.02 -8.65 7.49
C ALA A 93 -4.33 -9.14 6.23
N GLY A 94 -4.62 -8.54 5.07
CA GLY A 94 -3.94 -8.89 3.82
C GLY A 94 -2.45 -8.59 3.82
N MET A 95 -2.04 -7.46 4.40
CA MET A 95 -0.62 -7.11 4.58
C MET A 95 0.09 -8.11 5.50
N THR A 96 -0.56 -8.60 6.56
CA THR A 96 0.00 -9.64 7.43
C THR A 96 0.13 -10.97 6.70
N ILE A 97 -0.89 -11.37 5.95
CA ILE A 97 -0.87 -12.58 5.12
C ILE A 97 0.27 -12.51 4.10
N PHE A 98 0.45 -11.35 3.46
CA PHE A 98 1.57 -11.10 2.56
C PHE A 98 2.92 -11.35 3.24
N LEU A 99 3.17 -10.77 4.43
CA LEU A 99 4.42 -10.99 5.17
C LEU A 99 4.63 -12.45 5.52
N ILE A 100 3.57 -13.17 5.92
CA ILE A 100 3.64 -14.61 6.20
C ILE A 100 4.04 -15.38 4.93
N ILE A 101 3.39 -15.09 3.80
CA ILE A 101 3.70 -15.75 2.52
C ILE A 101 5.15 -15.47 2.13
N CYS A 102 5.61 -14.22 2.14
CA CYS A 102 6.99 -13.87 1.80
C CYS A 102 8.02 -14.48 2.77
N SER A 103 7.64 -14.70 4.04
CA SER A 103 8.51 -15.37 5.02
C SER A 103 8.67 -16.87 4.74
N VAL A 104 7.60 -17.53 4.27
CA VAL A 104 7.59 -18.99 3.99
C VAL A 104 8.02 -19.28 2.56
N PHE A 105 7.67 -18.41 1.64
CA PHE A 105 7.96 -18.51 0.21
C PHE A 105 8.64 -17.24 -0.29
N PRO A 106 9.95 -17.08 -0.07
CA PRO A 106 10.73 -15.99 -0.60
C PRO A 106 10.61 -15.95 -2.13
N ASN A 107 10.21 -14.82 -2.68
CA ASN A 107 9.97 -14.68 -4.11
C ASN A 107 10.46 -13.34 -4.64
N GLY A 108 10.70 -13.27 -5.94
CA GLY A 108 11.20 -12.08 -6.60
C GLY A 108 11.04 -12.13 -8.11
N GLN A 109 11.48 -11.08 -8.79
CA GLN A 109 11.51 -10.96 -10.25
C GLN A 109 12.86 -10.44 -10.72
N ASP A 110 13.32 -10.93 -11.88
CA ASP A 110 14.59 -10.53 -12.48
C ASP A 110 14.39 -9.66 -13.76
N LEU A 111 13.31 -8.86 -13.76
CA LEU A 111 12.88 -8.07 -14.92
C LEU A 111 13.43 -6.63 -14.93
N ARG A 112 14.25 -6.27 -13.95
CA ARG A 112 14.80 -4.91 -13.89
C ARG A 112 15.85 -4.69 -14.96
N PRO A 113 15.73 -3.66 -15.83
CA PRO A 113 16.73 -3.39 -16.85
C PRO A 113 18.07 -3.02 -16.19
N VAL A 114 19.16 -3.63 -16.69
CA VAL A 114 20.53 -3.33 -16.23
C VAL A 114 21.02 -2.02 -16.85
N VAL A 115 20.59 -1.74 -18.09
CA VAL A 115 20.95 -0.53 -18.83
C VAL A 115 19.68 0.19 -19.24
N PHE A 116 19.64 1.50 -19.01
CA PHE A 116 18.57 2.36 -19.46
C PHE A 116 18.96 3.02 -20.80
N GLU A 117 18.14 2.84 -21.83
CA GLU A 117 18.39 3.40 -23.16
C GLU A 117 18.21 4.93 -23.20
N ARG A 118 17.45 5.48 -22.25
CA ARG A 118 17.11 6.90 -22.14
C ARG A 118 17.62 7.46 -20.84
N ASP A 119 17.86 8.77 -20.83
CA ASP A 119 18.27 9.52 -19.66
C ASP A 119 17.34 10.73 -19.49
N ASN A 120 16.43 10.65 -18.53
CA ASN A 120 15.43 11.67 -18.23
C ASN A 120 15.00 11.59 -16.76
N ILE A 121 14.24 12.59 -16.31
CA ILE A 121 13.78 12.69 -14.92
C ILE A 121 12.97 11.47 -14.44
N PHE A 122 12.25 10.77 -15.33
CA PHE A 122 11.48 9.59 -14.98
C PHE A 122 12.40 8.38 -14.76
N VAL A 123 13.43 8.24 -15.59
CA VAL A 123 14.47 7.21 -15.40
C VAL A 123 15.24 7.46 -14.11
N ASP A 124 15.54 8.70 -13.76
CA ASP A 124 16.19 9.02 -12.49
C ASP A 124 15.30 8.66 -11.29
N ALA A 125 14.01 8.92 -11.39
CA ALA A 125 13.04 8.48 -10.37
C ALA A 125 13.00 6.95 -10.24
N VAL A 126 13.03 6.20 -11.36
CA VAL A 126 13.11 4.73 -11.34
C VAL A 126 14.42 4.24 -10.73
N ARG A 127 15.56 4.85 -11.10
CA ARG A 127 16.87 4.54 -10.49
C ARG A 127 16.87 4.75 -8.98
N MET A 128 16.25 5.84 -8.51
CA MET A 128 16.12 6.13 -7.09
C MET A 128 15.24 5.07 -6.40
N LEU A 129 14.12 4.69 -7.02
CA LEU A 129 13.26 3.62 -6.53
C LEU A 129 14.04 2.30 -6.41
N TYR A 130 14.77 1.88 -7.45
CA TYR A 130 15.53 0.64 -7.46
C TYR A 130 16.69 0.57 -6.45
N ARG A 131 17.16 1.73 -5.95
CA ARG A 131 18.15 1.79 -4.86
C ARG A 131 17.53 1.58 -3.49
N THR A 132 16.24 1.88 -3.34
CA THR A 132 15.54 1.83 -2.05
C THR A 132 14.70 0.57 -1.89
N ASP A 133 14.24 0.02 -3.00
CA ASP A 133 13.34 -1.13 -3.07
C ASP A 133 14.03 -2.30 -3.77
N THR A 134 13.89 -3.50 -3.24
CA THR A 134 14.47 -4.72 -3.84
C THR A 134 13.56 -5.28 -4.94
N CYS A 135 14.07 -6.25 -5.73
CA CYS A 135 13.26 -7.00 -6.69
C CYS A 135 12.56 -8.21 -6.06
N THR A 136 12.58 -8.30 -4.74
CA THR A 136 12.02 -9.42 -3.99
C THR A 136 10.67 -9.07 -3.33
N ASN A 137 10.00 -10.06 -2.75
CA ASN A 137 8.71 -9.88 -2.07
C ASN A 137 7.62 -9.28 -2.98
N VAL A 138 7.56 -9.74 -4.23
CA VAL A 138 6.64 -9.18 -5.24
C VAL A 138 5.29 -9.89 -5.27
N PHE A 139 5.19 -11.12 -4.77
CA PHE A 139 3.98 -11.91 -4.79
C PHE A 139 3.57 -12.36 -3.36
N PRO A 140 2.27 -12.26 -3.02
CA PRO A 140 1.15 -11.67 -3.77
C PRO A 140 1.23 -10.13 -3.84
N SER A 141 0.62 -9.51 -4.85
CA SER A 141 0.71 -8.06 -5.04
C SER A 141 -0.12 -7.28 -4.02
N LEU A 142 0.54 -6.58 -3.10
CA LEU A 142 -0.10 -5.65 -2.16
C LEU A 142 -0.72 -4.43 -2.86
N HIS A 143 -0.16 -4.01 -4.01
CA HIS A 143 -0.71 -2.92 -4.79
C HIS A 143 -2.11 -3.26 -5.30
N VAL A 144 -2.27 -4.43 -5.89
CA VAL A 144 -3.58 -4.92 -6.36
C VAL A 144 -4.55 -5.10 -5.20
N PHE A 145 -4.11 -5.78 -4.14
CA PHE A 145 -4.95 -6.07 -2.98
C PHE A 145 -5.48 -4.80 -2.30
N ASN A 146 -4.60 -3.86 -1.95
CA ASN A 146 -4.99 -2.63 -1.29
C ASN A 146 -5.82 -1.71 -2.19
N THR A 147 -5.56 -1.71 -3.51
CA THR A 147 -6.41 -1.00 -4.47
C THR A 147 -7.84 -1.54 -4.45
N LEU A 148 -8.01 -2.85 -4.50
CA LEU A 148 -9.33 -3.48 -4.43
C LEU A 148 -10.04 -3.16 -3.10
N CYS A 149 -9.34 -3.22 -1.98
CA CYS A 149 -9.88 -2.85 -0.67
C CYS A 149 -10.36 -1.39 -0.66
N ALA A 150 -9.55 -0.48 -1.18
CA ALA A 150 -9.88 0.95 -1.28
C ALA A 150 -11.10 1.20 -2.18
N CYS A 151 -11.12 0.61 -3.38
CA CYS A 151 -12.23 0.72 -4.32
C CYS A 151 -13.55 0.18 -3.74
N ILE A 152 -13.52 -0.98 -3.09
CA ILE A 152 -14.69 -1.56 -2.43
C ILE A 152 -15.18 -0.67 -1.29
N ALA A 153 -14.27 -0.10 -0.48
CA ALA A 153 -14.64 0.79 0.60
C ALA A 153 -15.32 2.07 0.08
N ILE A 154 -14.75 2.70 -0.94
CA ILE A 154 -15.30 3.91 -1.58
C ILE A 154 -16.67 3.60 -2.19
N HIS A 155 -16.78 2.50 -2.95
CA HIS A 155 -18.03 2.10 -3.58
C HIS A 155 -19.15 1.89 -2.55
N LYS A 156 -18.86 1.20 -1.45
CA LYS A 156 -19.84 0.99 -0.38
C LYS A 156 -20.26 2.28 0.30
N SER A 157 -19.35 3.23 0.48
CA SER A 157 -19.66 4.54 1.06
C SER A 157 -20.57 5.37 0.12
N CYS A 158 -20.29 5.36 -1.18
CA CYS A 158 -21.13 6.04 -2.18
C CYS A 158 -22.53 5.43 -2.25
N LEU A 159 -22.66 4.09 -2.16
CA LEU A 159 -23.96 3.41 -2.17
C LEU A 159 -24.83 3.74 -0.95
N LEU A 160 -24.23 3.97 0.21
CA LEU A 160 -24.96 4.39 1.41
C LEU A 160 -25.57 5.78 1.28
N TYR A 161 -24.96 6.66 0.47
CA TYR A 161 -25.51 7.99 0.16
C TYR A 161 -26.60 7.98 -0.92
N THR A 162 -26.66 6.94 -1.74
CA THR A 162 -27.65 6.80 -2.82
C THR A 162 -28.85 5.94 -2.44
N SER A 163 -28.83 5.29 -1.28
CA SER A 163 -29.99 4.56 -0.77
C SER A 163 -30.97 5.54 -0.13
N PRO A 164 -32.23 5.63 -0.62
CA PRO A 164 -33.25 6.48 0.01
C PRO A 164 -33.43 6.06 1.47
N SER A 165 -33.46 7.05 2.35
CA SER A 165 -33.70 6.82 3.77
C SER A 165 -35.09 6.19 3.95
N PRO A 166 -35.23 5.13 4.78
CA PRO A 166 -36.57 4.55 5.05
C PRO A 166 -37.48 5.46 5.89
N ARG A 167 -37.19 6.75 5.96
CA ARG A 167 -37.91 7.72 6.81
C ARG A 167 -38.60 8.85 6.03
N ASP A 168 -38.84 8.67 4.75
CA ASP A 168 -39.71 9.59 3.99
C ASP A 168 -41.04 8.91 3.70
#